data_25df90095c713fdad2ed8db2e5f2d73a
#
_entry.id   25df90095c713fdad2ed8db2e5f2d73a
#
_cell.length_a   1.000
_cell.length_b   1.000
_cell.length_c   1.000
_cell.angle_alpha   90.00
_cell.angle_beta   90.00
_cell.angle_gamma   90.00
#
_symmetry.space_group_name_H-M   'P 1'
#
loop_
_entity.id
_entity.type
_entity.pdbx_description
1 polymer ?
#
loop_
_entity_poly.entity_id
_entity_poly.type
_entity_poly.pdbx_seq_one_letter_code
_entity_poly.pdbx_strand_id
1 'polypeptide(L)'
;TGITTRERGYGDLEIGVKWHTMDGDADKGIPAMAWLLHAALDTGSRAFRGDGVRPSLRAVAEWELPDDWSIGVMPGVFVDKNEDGDRYVGGIAAVTVGKSWTDRFKTFFELAGQQLASKKNGGNIATWDTGATYLITNDVQVDVSFSWAATKETPDFAWGVGLGVRF
;
A
#
# COMPACT_ATOMS: atom_id res chain seq x y z
N THR A 1 31.78 -11.58 -10.00
CA THR A 1 30.85 -12.74 -10.05
C THR A 1 29.69 -12.43 -9.13
N GLY A 2 28.54 -11.98 -9.72
CA GLY A 2 27.32 -11.77 -8.95
C GLY A 2 26.74 -13.11 -8.49
N ILE A 3 26.49 -13.26 -7.20
CA ILE A 3 25.77 -14.40 -6.65
C ILE A 3 24.27 -14.09 -6.82
N THR A 4 23.57 -14.88 -7.63
CA THR A 4 22.11 -14.78 -7.73
C THR A 4 21.50 -15.72 -6.72
N THR A 5 20.79 -15.18 -5.72
CA THR A 5 20.03 -15.95 -4.74
C THR A 5 18.57 -15.97 -5.17
N ARG A 6 17.93 -17.13 -5.12
CA ARG A 6 16.51 -17.28 -5.43
C ARG A 6 15.80 -17.88 -4.22
N GLU A 7 14.84 -17.13 -3.68
CA GLU A 7 14.02 -17.56 -2.56
C GLU A 7 12.55 -17.69 -2.99
N ARG A 8 11.81 -18.57 -2.32
CA ARG A 8 10.39 -18.82 -2.53
C ARG A 8 9.69 -18.97 -1.20
N GLY A 9 8.50 -18.41 -1.09
CA GLY A 9 7.71 -18.48 0.12
C GLY A 9 6.49 -17.59 0.06
N TYR A 10 5.83 -17.45 1.18
CA TYR A 10 4.71 -16.52 1.40
C TYR A 10 5.08 -15.51 2.48
N GLY A 11 4.52 -14.31 2.37
CA GLY A 11 4.68 -13.24 3.36
C GLY A 11 3.82 -13.44 4.60
N ASP A 12 3.88 -12.49 5.51
CA ASP A 12 3.07 -12.49 6.72
C ASP A 12 1.59 -12.28 6.40
N LEU A 13 0.73 -12.91 7.18
CA LEU A 13 -0.69 -12.59 7.20
C LEU A 13 -0.86 -11.19 7.81
N GLU A 14 -1.57 -10.31 7.11
CA GLU A 14 -1.99 -9.02 7.64
C GLU A 14 -3.50 -9.04 7.89
N ILE A 15 -3.91 -8.59 9.07
CA ILE A 15 -5.30 -8.37 9.42
C ILE A 15 -5.53 -6.88 9.67
N GLY A 16 -6.71 -6.38 9.34
CA GLY A 16 -6.97 -4.95 9.52
C GLY A 16 -8.43 -4.59 9.50
N VAL A 17 -8.69 -3.37 9.95
CA VAL A 17 -10.00 -2.73 9.94
C VAL A 17 -9.90 -1.41 9.21
N LYS A 18 -10.81 -1.18 8.25
CA LYS A 18 -11.04 0.12 7.64
C LYS A 18 -12.28 0.75 8.27
N TRP A 19 -12.07 1.91 8.88
CA TRP A 19 -13.14 2.70 9.47
C TRP A 19 -13.37 3.96 8.63
N HIS A 20 -14.47 3.96 7.88
CA HIS A 20 -14.94 5.12 7.13
C HIS A 20 -15.48 6.17 8.10
N THR A 21 -15.03 7.41 8.00
CA THR A 21 -15.36 8.49 8.94
C THR A 21 -16.04 9.68 8.30
N MET A 22 -15.90 9.87 7.00
CA MET A 22 -16.48 11.00 6.28
C MET A 22 -16.70 10.66 4.81
N ASP A 23 -17.90 10.98 4.32
CA ASP A 23 -18.20 10.94 2.89
C ASP A 23 -17.60 12.15 2.17
N GLY A 24 -17.17 11.95 0.94
CA GLY A 24 -16.69 13.02 0.07
C GLY A 24 -17.84 13.82 -0.53
N ASP A 25 -17.55 15.05 -0.93
CA ASP A 25 -18.46 15.92 -1.67
C ASP A 25 -17.62 16.64 -2.74
N ALA A 26 -17.72 16.14 -3.98
CA ALA A 26 -16.92 16.66 -5.11
C ALA A 26 -17.26 18.12 -5.40
N ASP A 27 -18.53 18.52 -5.28
CA ASP A 27 -18.98 19.89 -5.56
C ASP A 27 -18.38 20.90 -4.58
N LYS A 28 -18.09 20.46 -3.35
CA LYS A 28 -17.48 21.28 -2.30
C LYS A 28 -15.98 21.06 -2.13
N GLY A 29 -15.38 20.13 -2.89
CA GLY A 29 -13.99 19.76 -2.74
C GLY A 29 -13.66 19.08 -1.40
N ILE A 30 -14.65 18.42 -0.78
CA ILE A 30 -14.51 17.70 0.49
C ILE A 30 -14.07 16.26 0.18
N PRO A 31 -12.97 15.74 0.79
CA PRO A 31 -12.55 14.38 0.56
C PRO A 31 -13.40 13.36 1.31
N ALA A 32 -13.51 12.14 0.77
CA ALA A 32 -13.86 10.98 1.57
C ALA A 32 -12.70 10.63 2.50
N MET A 33 -12.99 10.24 3.76
CA MET A 33 -11.94 9.92 4.73
C MET A 33 -12.17 8.58 5.42
N ALA A 34 -11.06 7.88 5.68
CA ALA A 34 -11.06 6.62 6.43
C ALA A 34 -9.78 6.47 7.26
N TRP A 35 -9.88 5.68 8.33
CA TRP A 35 -8.75 5.17 9.08
C TRP A 35 -8.53 3.69 8.76
N LEU A 36 -7.27 3.29 8.66
CA LEU A 36 -6.85 1.92 8.49
C LEU A 36 -5.99 1.52 9.69
N LEU A 37 -6.44 0.53 10.44
CA LEU A 37 -5.67 -0.08 11.51
C LEU A 37 -5.32 -1.50 11.07
N HIS A 38 -4.04 -1.80 10.96
CA HIS A 38 -3.55 -3.11 10.51
C HIS A 38 -2.55 -3.69 11.48
N ALA A 39 -2.42 -5.02 11.44
CA ALA A 39 -1.38 -5.75 12.14
C ALA A 39 -0.87 -6.88 11.24
N ALA A 40 0.40 -6.80 10.84
CA ALA A 40 1.09 -7.93 10.20
C ALA A 40 1.56 -8.91 11.28
N LEU A 41 1.24 -10.18 11.08
CA LEU A 41 1.52 -11.28 12.00
C LEU A 41 2.75 -12.04 11.51
N ASP A 42 3.60 -12.48 12.43
CA ASP A 42 4.80 -13.29 12.16
C ASP A 42 4.43 -14.72 11.72
N THR A 43 3.82 -14.86 10.55
CA THR A 43 3.29 -16.12 10.02
C THR A 43 3.93 -16.55 8.71
N GLY A 44 4.69 -15.68 8.07
CA GLY A 44 5.33 -15.91 6.79
C GLY A 44 6.41 -16.98 6.82
N SER A 45 6.84 -17.41 5.64
CA SER A 45 8.00 -18.27 5.51
C SER A 45 9.27 -17.53 5.90
N ARG A 46 10.27 -18.26 6.41
CA ARG A 46 11.48 -17.73 7.06
C ARG A 46 12.16 -16.58 6.32
N ALA A 47 12.19 -16.61 4.99
CA ALA A 47 12.84 -15.58 4.17
C ALA A 47 11.99 -14.30 3.99
N PHE A 48 10.68 -14.34 4.32
CA PHE A 48 9.72 -13.28 4.03
C PHE A 48 8.93 -12.80 5.24
N ARG A 49 9.16 -13.39 6.41
CA ARG A 49 8.47 -12.99 7.63
C ARG A 49 9.21 -11.90 8.37
N GLY A 50 8.46 -11.01 9.02
CA GLY A 50 8.99 -10.05 9.97
C GLY A 50 9.22 -10.66 11.37
N ASP A 51 9.62 -9.84 12.33
CA ASP A 51 9.87 -10.23 13.71
C ASP A 51 8.73 -9.75 14.64
N GLY A 52 7.81 -10.66 14.92
CA GLY A 52 6.65 -10.44 15.79
C GLY A 52 5.53 -9.62 15.14
N VAL A 53 4.58 -9.17 15.95
CA VAL A 53 3.43 -8.39 15.49
C VAL A 53 3.86 -6.96 15.20
N ARG A 54 3.50 -6.46 14.00
CA ARG A 54 3.85 -5.14 13.49
C ARG A 54 2.58 -4.35 13.17
N PRO A 55 2.11 -3.52 14.14
CA PRO A 55 0.93 -2.70 13.93
C PRO A 55 1.22 -1.49 13.05
N SER A 56 0.22 -1.05 12.29
CA SER A 56 0.24 0.22 11.55
C SER A 56 -1.09 0.95 11.65
N LEU A 57 -1.03 2.28 11.61
CA LEU A 57 -2.18 3.18 11.55
C LEU A 57 -1.98 4.13 10.38
N ARG A 58 -2.99 4.25 9.53
CA ARG A 58 -2.98 5.13 8.34
C ARG A 58 -4.27 5.93 8.30
N ALA A 59 -4.17 7.19 7.89
CA ALA A 59 -5.32 8.01 7.49
C ALA A 59 -5.38 8.03 5.96
N VAL A 60 -6.58 7.95 5.39
CA VAL A 60 -6.80 8.09 3.95
C VAL A 60 -7.71 9.27 3.71
N ALA A 61 -7.36 10.12 2.76
CA ALA A 61 -8.25 11.13 2.22
C ALA A 61 -8.23 11.05 0.69
N GLU A 62 -9.41 10.98 0.07
CA GLU A 62 -9.57 10.86 -1.38
C GLU A 62 -10.55 11.91 -1.88
N TRP A 63 -10.13 12.69 -2.88
CA TRP A 63 -10.95 13.68 -3.58
C TRP A 63 -11.34 13.15 -4.95
N GLU A 64 -12.62 13.27 -5.26
CA GLU A 64 -13.11 13.16 -6.63
C GLU A 64 -12.88 14.48 -7.36
N LEU A 65 -12.36 14.41 -8.57
CA LEU A 65 -12.03 15.54 -9.42
C LEU A 65 -12.87 15.49 -10.71
N PRO A 66 -12.98 16.62 -11.45
CA PRO A 66 -13.65 16.63 -12.75
C PRO A 66 -13.13 15.55 -13.70
N ASP A 67 -13.97 15.15 -14.65
CA ASP A 67 -13.64 14.18 -15.70
C ASP A 67 -13.20 12.80 -15.12
N ASP A 68 -13.84 12.33 -14.05
CA ASP A 68 -13.60 11.03 -13.43
C ASP A 68 -12.15 10.80 -12.95
N TRP A 69 -11.41 11.86 -12.66
CA TRP A 69 -10.14 11.76 -11.95
C TRP A 69 -10.36 11.68 -10.44
N SER A 70 -9.39 11.10 -9.75
CA SER A 70 -9.31 11.17 -8.30
C SER A 70 -7.86 11.41 -7.85
N ILE A 71 -7.71 11.98 -6.66
CA ILE A 71 -6.43 12.07 -5.97
C ILE A 71 -6.61 11.59 -4.54
N GLY A 72 -5.73 10.70 -4.11
CA GLY A 72 -5.70 10.15 -2.76
C GLY A 72 -4.39 10.44 -2.06
N VAL A 73 -4.46 10.63 -0.74
CA VAL A 73 -3.28 10.72 0.12
C VAL A 73 -3.44 9.78 1.31
N MET A 74 -2.34 9.13 1.72
CA MET A 74 -2.35 8.17 2.82
C MET A 74 -1.11 8.33 3.68
N PRO A 75 -1.07 9.29 4.62
CA PRO A 75 -0.08 9.31 5.68
C PRO A 75 -0.35 8.24 6.73
N GLY A 76 0.71 7.72 7.34
CA GLY A 76 0.59 6.72 8.39
C GLY A 76 1.88 6.48 9.15
N VAL A 77 1.77 5.63 10.17
CA VAL A 77 2.90 5.16 10.98
C VAL A 77 2.80 3.66 11.19
N PHE A 78 3.94 3.03 11.38
CA PHE A 78 4.02 1.62 11.75
C PHE A 78 5.06 1.41 12.84
N VAL A 79 4.97 0.27 13.52
CA VAL A 79 5.98 -0.19 14.48
C VAL A 79 6.61 -1.47 13.94
N ASP A 80 7.94 -1.50 13.88
CA ASP A 80 8.70 -2.68 13.47
C ASP A 80 9.95 -2.84 14.34
N LYS A 81 10.75 -3.85 14.08
CA LYS A 81 12.07 -4.06 14.68
C LYS A 81 13.17 -3.93 13.63
N ASN A 82 14.29 -3.36 14.01
CA ASN A 82 15.49 -3.32 13.19
C ASN A 82 16.29 -4.64 13.30
N GLU A 83 17.39 -4.73 12.58
CA GLU A 83 18.29 -5.91 12.58
C GLU A 83 18.89 -6.23 13.96
N ASP A 84 19.00 -5.23 14.84
CA ASP A 84 19.47 -5.38 16.23
C ASP A 84 18.35 -5.90 17.16
N GLY A 85 17.10 -6.01 16.67
CA GLY A 85 15.93 -6.41 17.45
C GLY A 85 15.28 -5.23 18.21
N ASP A 86 15.78 -4.00 18.05
CA ASP A 86 15.20 -2.81 18.68
C ASP A 86 13.91 -2.39 17.97
N ARG A 87 12.86 -2.12 18.75
CA ARG A 87 11.61 -1.56 18.20
C ARG A 87 11.81 -0.11 17.77
N TYR A 88 11.23 0.24 16.61
CA TYR A 88 11.19 1.61 16.11
C TYR A 88 9.83 1.94 15.52
N VAL A 89 9.56 3.23 15.37
CA VAL A 89 8.41 3.77 14.64
C VAL A 89 8.92 4.30 13.31
N GLY A 90 8.30 3.83 12.22
CA GLY A 90 8.53 4.36 10.88
C GLY A 90 7.30 5.08 10.35
N GLY A 91 7.49 5.90 9.32
CA GLY A 91 6.42 6.58 8.59
C GLY A 91 5.95 5.79 7.38
N ILE A 92 4.72 6.05 6.97
CA ILE A 92 4.13 5.62 5.70
C ILE A 92 3.58 6.88 5.03
N ALA A 93 3.73 7.00 3.72
CA ALA A 93 3.07 8.06 2.96
C ALA A 93 2.81 7.58 1.54
N ALA A 94 1.62 7.83 1.01
CA ALA A 94 1.33 7.60 -0.39
C ALA A 94 0.52 8.75 -0.98
N VAL A 95 0.74 9.00 -2.26
CA VAL A 95 -0.08 9.90 -3.08
C VAL A 95 -0.45 9.15 -4.35
N THR A 96 -1.74 9.01 -4.61
CA THR A 96 -2.28 8.27 -5.74
C THR A 96 -3.10 9.22 -6.62
N VAL A 97 -2.94 9.11 -7.93
CA VAL A 97 -3.83 9.73 -8.92
C VAL A 97 -4.54 8.61 -9.67
N GLY A 98 -5.85 8.64 -9.66
CA GLY A 98 -6.71 7.66 -10.32
C GLY A 98 -7.49 8.25 -11.49
N LYS A 99 -7.82 7.40 -12.48
CA LYS A 99 -8.72 7.75 -13.59
C LYS A 99 -9.71 6.61 -13.79
N SER A 100 -10.99 6.91 -13.68
CA SER A 100 -12.06 6.01 -14.11
C SER A 100 -12.33 6.24 -15.60
N TRP A 101 -12.13 5.21 -16.41
CA TRP A 101 -12.37 5.25 -17.86
C TRP A 101 -13.80 4.81 -18.20
N THR A 102 -14.35 3.95 -17.35
CA THR A 102 -15.72 3.46 -17.38
C THR A 102 -16.16 3.15 -15.95
N ASP A 103 -17.42 2.83 -15.72
CA ASP A 103 -17.94 2.38 -14.42
C ASP A 103 -17.23 1.13 -13.88
N ARG A 104 -16.52 0.40 -14.75
CA ARG A 104 -15.86 -0.87 -14.41
C ARG A 104 -14.35 -0.87 -14.53
N PHE A 105 -13.77 0.06 -15.27
CA PHE A 105 -12.33 0.09 -15.54
C PHE A 105 -11.69 1.37 -15.02
N LYS A 106 -10.71 1.20 -14.13
CA LYS A 106 -9.92 2.29 -13.56
C LYS A 106 -8.43 2.00 -13.70
N THR A 107 -7.64 3.06 -13.82
CA THR A 107 -6.17 3.00 -13.74
C THR A 107 -5.69 3.96 -12.68
N PHE A 108 -4.48 3.73 -12.15
CA PHE A 108 -3.86 4.61 -11.19
C PHE A 108 -2.36 4.75 -11.42
N PHE A 109 -1.83 5.83 -10.86
CA PHE A 109 -0.41 6.07 -10.67
C PHE A 109 -0.19 6.52 -9.23
N GLU A 110 0.83 5.96 -8.56
CA GLU A 110 1.10 6.20 -7.15
C GLU A 110 2.58 6.43 -6.89
N LEU A 111 2.88 7.29 -5.94
CA LEU A 111 4.16 7.34 -5.26
C LEU A 111 3.92 6.89 -3.81
N ALA A 112 4.49 5.76 -3.44
CA ALA A 112 4.31 5.16 -2.13
C ALA A 112 5.63 5.06 -1.38
N GLY A 113 5.71 5.66 -0.19
CA GLY A 113 6.71 5.42 0.83
C GLY A 113 6.18 4.39 1.81
N GLN A 114 6.49 3.11 1.57
CA GLN A 114 6.02 2.00 2.40
C GLN A 114 6.73 1.97 3.75
N GLN A 115 7.98 2.44 3.78
CA GLN A 115 8.78 2.64 4.99
C GLN A 115 9.55 3.96 4.86
N LEU A 116 9.33 4.86 5.78
CA LEU A 116 10.10 6.09 5.95
C LEU A 116 10.79 6.02 7.30
N ALA A 117 12.06 5.64 7.29
CA ALA A 117 12.83 5.36 8.49
C ALA A 117 14.29 5.81 8.36
N SER A 118 14.99 5.89 9.48
CA SER A 118 16.44 6.16 9.48
C SER A 118 17.23 4.99 8.89
N LYS A 119 18.47 5.23 8.46
CA LYS A 119 19.37 4.18 7.94
C LYS A 119 19.57 3.03 8.93
N LYS A 120 19.65 3.32 10.24
CA LYS A 120 19.73 2.31 11.30
C LYS A 120 18.55 1.33 11.28
N ASN A 121 17.40 1.79 10.82
CA ASN A 121 16.14 1.05 10.77
C ASN A 121 15.78 0.61 9.34
N GLY A 122 16.75 0.36 8.48
CA GLY A 122 16.57 -0.13 7.12
C GLY A 122 16.38 0.94 6.05
N GLY A 123 16.34 2.24 6.42
CA GLY A 123 16.24 3.34 5.46
C GLY A 123 14.83 3.54 4.90
N ASN A 124 14.76 4.26 3.78
CA ASN A 124 13.49 4.54 3.10
C ASN A 124 13.23 3.51 2.00
N ILE A 125 12.06 2.88 2.06
CA ILE A 125 11.53 2.02 1.01
C ILE A 125 10.39 2.77 0.34
N ALA A 126 10.57 3.13 -0.93
CA ALA A 126 9.57 3.86 -1.70
C ALA A 126 9.53 3.37 -3.14
N THR A 127 8.33 3.40 -3.73
CA THR A 127 8.04 2.90 -5.07
C THR A 127 7.28 3.92 -5.90
N TRP A 128 7.45 3.83 -7.21
CA TRP A 128 6.52 4.34 -8.20
C TRP A 128 5.66 3.19 -8.67
N ASP A 129 4.36 3.34 -8.49
CA ASP A 129 3.42 2.28 -8.79
C ASP A 129 2.42 2.71 -9.86
N THR A 130 2.01 1.78 -10.70
CA THR A 130 0.88 1.95 -11.60
C THR A 130 0.11 0.65 -11.72
N GLY A 131 -1.14 0.76 -12.09
CA GLY A 131 -1.95 -0.43 -12.26
C GLY A 131 -3.35 -0.13 -12.79
N ALA A 132 -4.12 -1.19 -12.86
CA ALA A 132 -5.49 -1.14 -13.31
C ALA A 132 -6.37 -2.05 -12.46
N THR A 133 -7.63 -1.65 -12.29
CA THR A 133 -8.68 -2.44 -11.67
C THR A 133 -9.84 -2.64 -12.65
N TYR A 134 -10.44 -3.82 -12.60
CA TYR A 134 -11.61 -4.14 -13.42
C TYR A 134 -12.68 -4.84 -12.58
N LEU A 135 -13.89 -4.27 -12.54
CA LEU A 135 -15.07 -4.88 -11.93
C LEU A 135 -15.66 -5.93 -12.87
N ILE A 136 -15.50 -7.20 -12.54
CA ILE A 136 -16.14 -8.32 -13.26
C ILE A 136 -17.64 -8.29 -12.99
N THR A 137 -18.02 -8.11 -11.72
CA THR A 137 -19.39 -7.85 -11.26
C THR A 137 -19.37 -6.68 -10.28
N ASN A 138 -20.51 -6.27 -9.74
CA ASN A 138 -20.56 -5.23 -8.73
C ASN A 138 -19.86 -5.62 -7.41
N ASP A 139 -19.63 -6.91 -7.20
CA ASP A 139 -19.06 -7.47 -5.97
C ASP A 139 -17.72 -8.18 -6.19
N VAL A 140 -17.24 -8.30 -7.44
CA VAL A 140 -15.97 -8.98 -7.77
C VAL A 140 -15.12 -8.07 -8.62
N GLN A 141 -13.92 -7.77 -8.12
CA GLN A 141 -12.89 -6.97 -8.78
C GLN A 141 -11.62 -7.78 -8.97
N VAL A 142 -10.98 -7.60 -10.11
CA VAL A 142 -9.59 -8.01 -10.34
C VAL A 142 -8.72 -6.78 -10.49
N ASP A 143 -7.47 -6.87 -10.10
CA ASP A 143 -6.49 -5.81 -10.27
C ASP A 143 -5.12 -6.35 -10.68
N VAL A 144 -4.33 -5.49 -11.29
CA VAL A 144 -2.92 -5.71 -11.62
C VAL A 144 -2.15 -4.46 -11.27
N SER A 145 -0.97 -4.63 -10.67
CA SER A 145 -0.07 -3.55 -10.33
C SER A 145 1.37 -3.85 -10.70
N PHE A 146 2.10 -2.79 -10.98
CA PHE A 146 3.53 -2.79 -11.27
C PHE A 146 4.18 -1.71 -10.43
N SER A 147 5.34 -2.04 -9.83
CA SER A 147 6.08 -1.19 -8.91
C SER A 147 7.54 -1.10 -9.34
N TRP A 148 8.11 0.10 -9.32
CA TRP A 148 9.52 0.37 -9.56
C TRP A 148 10.14 1.07 -8.36
N ALA A 149 11.40 0.76 -8.09
CA ALA A 149 12.14 1.39 -7.00
C ALA A 149 12.22 2.91 -7.16
N ALA A 150 11.86 3.64 -6.12
CA ALA A 150 12.12 5.08 -5.99
C ALA A 150 13.33 5.37 -5.08
N THR A 151 13.77 4.38 -4.27
CA THR A 151 14.92 4.45 -3.38
C THR A 151 15.82 3.23 -3.56
N LYS A 152 17.06 3.32 -3.06
CA LYS A 152 18.08 2.25 -3.24
C LYS A 152 17.80 1.00 -2.40
N GLU A 153 17.07 1.16 -1.32
CA GLU A 153 16.68 0.09 -0.40
C GLU A 153 15.44 -0.69 -0.89
N THR A 154 14.83 -0.21 -1.97
CA THR A 154 13.64 -0.82 -2.56
C THR A 154 14.02 -1.84 -3.63
N PRO A 155 13.33 -2.99 -3.74
CA PRO A 155 13.48 -3.91 -4.87
C PRO A 155 13.25 -3.19 -6.21
N ASP A 156 14.09 -3.44 -7.19
CA ASP A 156 14.08 -2.74 -8.49
C ASP A 156 12.73 -2.79 -9.20
N PHE A 157 12.06 -3.95 -9.12
CA PHE A 157 10.77 -4.17 -9.77
C PHE A 157 9.95 -5.23 -9.04
N ALA A 158 8.65 -4.97 -8.90
CA ALA A 158 7.66 -5.94 -8.45
C ALA A 158 6.39 -5.85 -9.30
N TRP A 159 5.60 -6.89 -9.29
CA TRP A 159 4.25 -6.88 -9.86
C TRP A 159 3.33 -7.76 -9.03
N GLY A 160 2.05 -7.47 -9.10
CA GLY A 160 1.02 -8.20 -8.37
C GLY A 160 -0.27 -8.31 -9.17
N VAL A 161 -1.06 -9.32 -8.81
CA VAL A 161 -2.44 -9.50 -9.27
C VAL A 161 -3.30 -9.74 -8.04
N GLY A 162 -4.43 -9.06 -7.96
CA GLY A 162 -5.37 -9.15 -6.85
C GLY A 162 -6.75 -9.57 -7.29
N LEU A 163 -7.49 -10.15 -6.35
CA LEU A 163 -8.92 -10.45 -6.45
C LEU A 163 -9.60 -9.92 -5.20
N GLY A 164 -10.52 -8.99 -5.37
CA GLY A 164 -11.38 -8.47 -4.31
C GLY A 164 -12.81 -9.01 -4.45
N VAL A 165 -13.40 -9.43 -3.33
CA VAL A 165 -14.80 -9.88 -3.26
C VAL A 165 -15.50 -9.14 -2.13
N ARG A 166 -16.68 -8.56 -2.41
CA ARG A 166 -17.55 -7.93 -1.43
C ARG A 166 -18.72 -8.86 -1.15
N PHE A 167 -19.06 -9.04 0.12
CA PHE A 167 -20.18 -9.86 0.62
C PHE A 167 -21.31 -8.99 1.12
#